data_e8ca6c30d5f0da334b944362742a925c
#
_entry.id   e8ca6c30d5f0da334b944362742a925c
#
_cell.length_a   1.000
_cell.length_b   1.000
_cell.length_c   1.000
_cell.angle_alpha   90.00
_cell.angle_beta   90.00
_cell.angle_gamma   90.00
#
_symmetry.space_group_name_H-M   'P 1'
#
loop_
_entity.id
_entity.type
_entity.pdbx_description
1 polymer ?
#
loop_
_entity_poly.entity_id
_entity_poly.type
_entity_poly.pdbx_seq_one_letter_code
_entity_poly.pdbx_strand_id
1 'polypeptide(L)'
;MNLRALVGSGDRIGLFTLPFLVVGLILNVAYPAVFDVGGPPAALRLVSVVVLAVGVAIWAWSVVLIVTRVPRGELITSGPYALVKHPLYTAVALLVLPWLGLVLNTWLGAVVGVVLYIGSRIFAPVEEATLSKTFGTAWTEYTRSVKIPWL
;
A
#
# COMPACT_ATOMS: atom_id res chain seq x y z
N MET A 1 3.07 7.44 24.29
CA MET A 1 2.74 6.64 23.12
C MET A 1 3.74 6.96 22.02
N ASN A 2 4.55 6.00 21.60
CA ASN A 2 5.62 6.25 20.64
C ASN A 2 5.02 6.28 19.24
N LEU A 3 4.88 7.45 18.61
CA LEU A 3 4.39 7.62 17.23
C LEU A 3 5.12 6.72 16.22
N ARG A 4 6.38 6.38 16.49
CA ARG A 4 7.17 5.44 15.68
C ARG A 4 6.58 4.02 15.64
N ALA A 5 5.85 3.60 16.66
CA ALA A 5 5.19 2.29 16.67
C ALA A 5 3.92 2.26 15.81
N LEU A 6 3.31 3.43 15.54
CA LEU A 6 2.15 3.55 14.67
C LEU A 6 2.53 3.64 13.19
N VAL A 7 3.69 4.23 12.90
CA VAL A 7 4.13 4.48 11.51
C VAL A 7 4.84 3.25 10.92
N GLY A 8 5.37 2.36 11.77
CA GLY A 8 6.09 1.16 11.32
C GLY A 8 7.23 1.49 10.36
N SER A 9 7.27 0.85 9.19
CA SER A 9 8.20 1.16 8.09
C SER A 9 7.66 2.21 7.11
N GLY A 10 6.47 2.79 7.37
CA GLY A 10 5.77 3.68 6.45
C GLY A 10 6.52 4.97 6.13
N ASP A 11 7.26 5.52 7.09
CA ASP A 11 8.12 6.68 6.89
C ASP A 11 9.22 6.41 5.85
N ARG A 12 9.88 5.25 5.92
CA ARG A 12 10.93 4.84 4.98
C ARG A 12 10.39 4.53 3.60
N ILE A 13 9.25 3.84 3.54
CA ILE A 13 8.56 3.53 2.28
C ILE A 13 8.10 4.84 1.62
N GLY A 14 7.53 5.77 2.40
CA GLY A 14 7.12 7.08 1.93
C GLY A 14 8.31 7.90 1.40
N LEU A 15 9.39 8.00 2.16
CA LEU A 15 10.61 8.69 1.74
C LEU A 15 11.26 8.08 0.51
N PHE A 16 11.21 6.76 0.36
CA PHE A 16 11.69 6.06 -0.83
C PHE A 16 10.82 6.37 -2.05
N THR A 17 9.49 6.40 -1.89
CA THR A 17 8.55 6.59 -2.99
C THR A 17 8.39 8.06 -3.40
N LEU A 18 8.53 8.98 -2.44
CA LEU A 18 8.27 10.41 -2.64
C LEU A 18 9.06 11.05 -3.80
N PRO A 19 10.37 10.82 -3.97
CA PRO A 19 11.11 11.38 -5.10
C PRO A 19 10.55 10.96 -6.46
N PHE A 20 10.17 9.69 -6.60
CA PHE A 20 9.59 9.16 -7.84
C PHE A 20 8.22 9.75 -8.11
N LEU A 21 7.41 9.94 -7.08
CA LEU A 21 6.11 10.62 -7.19
C LEU A 21 6.28 12.07 -7.63
N VAL A 22 7.17 12.83 -6.97
CA VAL A 22 7.40 14.26 -7.27
C VAL A 22 7.94 14.43 -8.69
N VAL A 23 8.99 13.69 -9.03
CA VAL A 23 9.58 13.74 -10.38
C VAL A 23 8.56 13.29 -11.43
N GLY A 24 7.84 12.20 -11.15
CA GLY A 24 6.79 11.70 -12.03
C GLY A 24 5.68 12.72 -12.26
N LEU A 25 5.22 13.42 -11.23
CA LEU A 25 4.21 14.49 -11.37
C LEU A 25 4.72 15.65 -12.20
N ILE A 26 5.96 16.10 -11.97
CA ILE A 26 6.59 17.18 -12.76
C ILE A 26 6.66 16.77 -14.24
N LEU A 27 7.13 15.55 -14.51
CA LEU A 27 7.24 15.04 -15.88
C LEU A 27 5.85 14.84 -16.53
N ASN A 28 4.87 14.37 -15.78
CA ASN A 28 3.50 14.20 -16.27
C ASN A 28 2.85 15.54 -16.68
N VAL A 29 3.16 16.61 -15.93
CA VAL A 29 2.69 17.96 -16.26
C VAL A 29 3.46 18.55 -17.44
N ALA A 30 4.79 18.35 -17.49
CA ALA A 30 5.65 18.88 -18.55
C ALA A 30 5.47 18.15 -19.90
N TYR A 31 5.20 16.85 -19.86
CA TYR A 31 5.12 15.96 -21.03
C TYR A 31 3.86 15.10 -20.97
N PRO A 32 2.63 15.67 -20.95
CA PRO A 32 1.40 14.91 -20.74
C PRO A 32 1.18 13.80 -21.76
N ALA A 33 1.57 14.04 -23.03
CA ALA A 33 1.43 13.04 -24.09
C ALA A 33 2.25 11.75 -23.85
N VAL A 34 3.34 11.82 -23.08
CA VAL A 34 4.16 10.65 -22.74
C VAL A 34 3.45 9.77 -21.70
N PHE A 35 2.65 10.38 -20.85
CA PHE A 35 1.98 9.70 -19.73
C PHE A 35 0.52 9.32 -20.05
N ASP A 36 -0.01 9.77 -21.16
CA ASP A 36 -1.40 9.52 -21.57
C ASP A 36 -1.64 8.03 -21.88
N VAL A 37 -2.71 7.46 -21.34
CA VAL A 37 -3.17 6.09 -21.58
C VAL A 37 -4.04 6.00 -22.84
N GLY A 38 -4.31 7.11 -23.51
CA GLY A 38 -5.10 7.17 -24.74
C GLY A 38 -6.62 7.18 -24.52
N GLY A 39 -7.09 7.57 -23.33
CA GLY A 39 -8.53 7.61 -23.01
C GLY A 39 -9.14 6.23 -22.86
N PRO A 40 -9.05 5.59 -21.70
CA PRO A 40 -9.55 4.23 -21.52
C PRO A 40 -11.04 4.12 -21.85
N PRO A 41 -11.49 3.00 -22.49
CA PRO A 41 -12.89 2.75 -22.78
C PRO A 41 -13.77 2.90 -21.54
N ALA A 42 -15.05 3.27 -21.71
CA ALA A 42 -15.99 3.50 -20.61
C ALA A 42 -16.07 2.29 -19.64
N ALA A 43 -16.04 1.08 -20.15
CA ALA A 43 -16.02 -0.14 -19.35
C ALA A 43 -14.77 -0.23 -18.45
N LEU A 44 -13.57 0.06 -19.01
CA LEU A 44 -12.33 0.04 -18.24
C LEU A 44 -12.32 1.15 -17.20
N ARG A 45 -12.84 2.34 -17.53
CA ARG A 45 -12.99 3.44 -16.57
C ARG A 45 -13.90 3.07 -15.41
N LEU A 46 -15.03 2.41 -15.69
CA LEU A 46 -15.95 1.93 -14.64
C LEU A 46 -15.26 0.90 -13.74
N VAL A 47 -14.58 -0.08 -14.32
CA VAL A 47 -13.78 -1.07 -13.56
C VAL A 47 -12.73 -0.37 -12.71
N SER A 48 -12.04 0.62 -13.25
CA SER A 48 -11.02 1.40 -12.53
C SER A 48 -11.59 2.10 -11.30
N VAL A 49 -12.76 2.73 -11.42
CA VAL A 49 -13.45 3.39 -10.29
C VAL A 49 -13.85 2.36 -9.22
N VAL A 50 -14.37 1.20 -9.62
CA VAL A 50 -14.77 0.14 -8.68
C VAL A 50 -13.55 -0.42 -7.93
N VAL A 51 -12.47 -0.76 -8.65
CA VAL A 51 -11.25 -1.30 -8.02
C VAL A 51 -10.60 -0.24 -7.12
N LEU A 52 -10.56 1.02 -7.55
CA LEU A 52 -10.08 2.14 -6.74
C LEU A 52 -10.88 2.26 -5.43
N ALA A 53 -12.21 2.21 -5.51
CA ALA A 53 -13.08 2.28 -4.33
C ALA A 53 -12.82 1.11 -3.35
N VAL A 54 -12.66 -0.11 -3.86
CA VAL A 54 -12.28 -1.28 -3.06
C VAL A 54 -10.90 -1.10 -2.42
N GLY A 55 -9.91 -0.61 -3.19
CA GLY A 55 -8.57 -0.33 -2.68
C GLY A 55 -8.56 0.69 -1.56
N VAL A 56 -9.31 1.79 -1.71
CA VAL A 56 -9.47 2.83 -0.68
C VAL A 56 -10.18 2.26 0.56
N ALA A 57 -11.19 1.43 0.39
CA ALA A 57 -11.89 0.79 1.51
C ALA A 57 -10.96 -0.16 2.30
N ILE A 58 -10.14 -0.97 1.62
CA ILE A 58 -9.15 -1.86 2.26
C ILE A 58 -8.08 -1.02 2.99
N TRP A 59 -7.58 0.03 2.36
CA TRP A 59 -6.63 0.95 2.97
C TRP A 59 -7.21 1.60 4.24
N ALA A 60 -8.42 2.19 4.16
CA ALA A 60 -9.07 2.83 5.29
C ALA A 60 -9.33 1.84 6.44
N TRP A 61 -9.78 0.61 6.12
CA TRP A 61 -9.96 -0.44 7.12
C TRP A 61 -8.64 -0.80 7.80
N SER A 62 -7.55 -0.92 7.03
CA SER A 62 -6.21 -1.19 7.57
C SER A 62 -5.74 -0.08 8.50
N VAL A 63 -5.97 1.19 8.13
CA VAL A 63 -5.66 2.37 8.97
C VAL A 63 -6.44 2.32 10.29
N VAL A 64 -7.76 2.07 10.22
CA VAL A 64 -8.61 1.96 11.43
C VAL A 64 -8.08 0.87 12.37
N LEU A 65 -7.71 -0.30 11.85
CA LEU A 65 -7.14 -1.37 12.67
C LEU A 65 -5.81 -0.96 13.31
N ILE A 66 -4.92 -0.29 12.58
CA ILE A 66 -3.65 0.21 13.12
C ILE A 66 -3.92 1.20 14.27
N VAL A 67 -4.72 2.23 14.03
CA VAL A 67 -4.98 3.30 15.00
C VAL A 67 -5.69 2.78 16.25
N THR A 68 -6.51 1.74 16.14
CA THR A 68 -7.27 1.19 17.26
C THR A 68 -6.55 0.08 18.02
N ARG A 69 -5.74 -0.76 17.36
CA ARG A 69 -5.13 -1.95 17.95
C ARG A 69 -3.67 -1.75 18.36
N VAL A 70 -2.87 -1.06 17.56
CA VAL A 70 -1.44 -0.85 17.85
C VAL A 70 -1.24 -0.09 19.18
N PRO A 71 -2.02 0.96 19.54
CA PRO A 71 -1.87 1.61 20.85
C PRO A 71 -2.19 0.72 22.04
N ARG A 72 -2.94 -0.38 21.83
CA ARG A 72 -3.26 -1.37 22.85
C ARG A 72 -2.21 -2.48 22.95
N GLY A 73 -1.17 -2.46 22.12
CA GLY A 73 -0.16 -3.52 22.05
C GLY A 73 -0.68 -4.82 21.45
N GLU A 74 -1.76 -4.77 20.66
CA GLU A 74 -2.36 -5.96 20.05
C GLU A 74 -1.75 -6.24 18.68
N LEU A 75 -1.44 -7.50 18.38
CA LEU A 75 -1.10 -7.97 17.05
C LEU A 75 -2.36 -8.00 16.18
N ILE A 76 -2.33 -7.33 15.03
CA ILE A 76 -3.45 -7.30 14.10
C ILE A 76 -3.38 -8.55 13.19
N THR A 77 -4.38 -9.43 13.31
CA THR A 77 -4.46 -10.69 12.55
C THR A 77 -5.76 -10.83 11.76
N SER A 78 -6.67 -9.85 11.89
CA SER A 78 -8.03 -9.90 11.34
C SER A 78 -8.24 -8.91 10.19
N GLY A 79 -9.38 -9.05 9.48
CA GLY A 79 -9.72 -8.20 8.36
C GLY A 79 -8.73 -8.34 7.20
N PRO A 80 -8.25 -7.24 6.59
CA PRO A 80 -7.27 -7.29 5.51
C PRO A 80 -5.95 -7.98 5.89
N TYR A 81 -5.55 -7.94 7.17
CA TYR A 81 -4.35 -8.60 7.69
C TYR A 81 -4.46 -10.13 7.71
N ALA A 82 -5.66 -10.70 7.66
CA ALA A 82 -5.83 -12.15 7.49
C ALA A 82 -5.50 -12.61 6.06
N LEU A 83 -5.49 -11.70 5.09
CA LEU A 83 -5.19 -12.00 3.70
C LEU A 83 -3.71 -11.78 3.37
N VAL A 84 -3.17 -10.63 3.73
CA VAL A 84 -1.80 -10.21 3.45
C VAL A 84 -1.16 -9.60 4.70
N LYS A 85 0.16 -9.69 4.83
CA LYS A 85 0.88 -9.16 6.01
C LYS A 85 0.88 -7.62 6.06
N HIS A 86 0.93 -6.97 4.91
CA HIS A 86 1.05 -5.52 4.78
C HIS A 86 -0.08 -4.93 3.92
N PRO A 87 -1.36 -5.08 4.31
CA PRO A 87 -2.50 -4.71 3.46
C PRO A 87 -2.56 -3.22 3.15
N LEU A 88 -2.06 -2.37 4.04
CA LEU A 88 -2.01 -0.93 3.84
C LEU A 88 -1.18 -0.55 2.60
N TYR A 89 0.05 -1.05 2.51
CA TYR A 89 0.95 -0.75 1.38
C TYR A 89 0.52 -1.49 0.11
N THR A 90 0.11 -2.73 0.24
CA THR A 90 -0.36 -3.56 -0.88
C THR A 90 -1.59 -2.95 -1.53
N ALA A 91 -2.58 -2.50 -0.75
CA ALA A 91 -3.77 -1.85 -1.29
C ALA A 91 -3.42 -0.56 -2.04
N VAL A 92 -2.57 0.31 -1.47
CA VAL A 92 -2.16 1.55 -2.15
C VAL A 92 -1.38 1.26 -3.41
N ALA A 93 -0.41 0.34 -3.36
CA ALA A 93 0.46 0.03 -4.48
C ALA A 93 -0.26 -0.62 -5.66
N LEU A 94 -1.18 -1.54 -5.40
CA LEU A 94 -1.79 -2.38 -6.44
C LEU A 94 -3.23 -1.98 -6.80
N LEU A 95 -3.99 -1.42 -5.84
CA LEU A 95 -5.42 -1.12 -6.04
C LEU A 95 -5.71 0.39 -6.09
N VAL A 96 -4.94 1.23 -5.39
CA VAL A 96 -5.23 2.67 -5.41
C VAL A 96 -4.46 3.37 -6.52
N LEU A 97 -3.13 3.34 -6.50
CA LEU A 97 -2.31 4.14 -7.40
C LEU A 97 -2.48 3.78 -8.88
N PRO A 98 -2.43 2.50 -9.31
CA PRO A 98 -2.60 2.16 -10.72
C PRO A 98 -3.99 2.52 -11.26
N TRP A 99 -5.03 2.25 -10.48
CA TRP A 99 -6.41 2.47 -10.90
C TRP A 99 -6.80 3.94 -10.84
N LEU A 100 -6.27 4.71 -9.89
CA LEU A 100 -6.37 6.17 -9.89
C LEU A 100 -5.70 6.74 -11.15
N GLY A 101 -4.52 6.23 -11.52
CA GLY A 101 -3.84 6.62 -12.76
C GLY A 101 -4.72 6.41 -13.99
N LEU A 102 -5.38 5.26 -14.13
CA LEU A 102 -6.31 4.98 -15.23
C LEU A 102 -7.52 5.92 -15.23
N VAL A 103 -8.07 6.25 -14.06
CA VAL A 103 -9.16 7.23 -13.93
C VAL A 103 -8.72 8.61 -14.39
N LEU A 104 -7.49 9.01 -14.07
CA LEU A 104 -6.87 10.28 -14.45
C LEU A 104 -6.22 10.27 -15.84
N ASN A 105 -6.41 9.20 -16.61
CA ASN A 105 -5.83 9.02 -17.95
C ASN A 105 -4.29 9.11 -17.97
N THR A 106 -3.63 8.57 -16.95
CA THR A 106 -2.16 8.54 -16.88
C THR A 106 -1.64 7.19 -16.36
N TRP A 107 -0.57 6.68 -16.93
CA TRP A 107 0.10 5.48 -16.43
C TRP A 107 1.06 5.76 -15.26
N LEU A 108 1.24 7.05 -14.88
CA LEU A 108 2.08 7.43 -13.73
C LEU A 108 1.69 6.68 -12.46
N GLY A 109 0.39 6.49 -12.21
CA GLY A 109 -0.09 5.76 -11.04
C GLY A 109 0.44 4.33 -10.96
N ALA A 110 0.53 3.64 -12.11
CA ALA A 110 1.10 2.29 -12.17
C ALA A 110 2.60 2.28 -11.83
N VAL A 111 3.36 3.25 -12.35
CA VAL A 111 4.80 3.37 -12.06
C VAL A 111 5.04 3.65 -10.59
N VAL A 112 4.33 4.62 -10.01
CA VAL A 112 4.46 4.94 -8.57
C VAL A 112 3.99 3.77 -7.71
N GLY A 113 2.94 3.05 -8.13
CA GLY A 113 2.49 1.82 -7.48
C GLY A 113 3.57 0.74 -7.42
N VAL A 114 4.26 0.50 -8.55
CA VAL A 114 5.39 -0.44 -8.61
C VAL A 114 6.53 0.00 -7.67
N VAL A 115 6.89 1.28 -7.69
CA VAL A 115 7.94 1.83 -6.81
C VAL A 115 7.55 1.66 -5.33
N LEU A 116 6.31 1.97 -4.96
CA LEU A 116 5.80 1.79 -3.60
C LEU A 116 5.83 0.30 -3.19
N TYR A 117 5.44 -0.59 -4.09
CA TYR A 117 5.47 -2.04 -3.83
C TYR A 117 6.92 -2.52 -3.60
N ILE A 118 7.86 -2.12 -4.44
CA ILE A 118 9.29 -2.43 -4.27
C ILE A 118 9.79 -1.87 -2.93
N GLY A 119 9.48 -0.62 -2.60
CA GLY A 119 9.82 -0.01 -1.31
C GLY A 119 9.25 -0.81 -0.13
N SER A 120 7.99 -1.24 -0.21
CA SER A 120 7.40 -2.08 0.83
C SER A 120 8.16 -3.41 0.99
N ARG A 121 8.56 -4.05 -0.10
CA ARG A 121 9.35 -5.32 -0.05
C ARG A 121 10.74 -5.13 0.54
N ILE A 122 11.36 -3.97 0.36
CA ILE A 122 12.68 -3.65 0.91
C ILE A 122 12.59 -3.36 2.42
N PHE A 123 11.60 -2.59 2.86
CA PHE A 123 11.53 -2.09 4.24
C PHE A 123 10.64 -2.91 5.17
N ALA A 124 9.65 -3.67 4.67
CA ALA A 124 8.80 -4.53 5.48
C ALA A 124 9.56 -5.56 6.34
N PRO A 125 10.65 -6.20 5.89
CA PRO A 125 11.39 -7.13 6.72
C PRO A 125 11.93 -6.53 8.04
N VAL A 126 12.23 -5.22 8.07
CA VAL A 126 12.66 -4.53 9.29
C VAL A 126 11.51 -4.43 10.30
N GLU A 127 10.31 -4.14 9.82
CA GLU A 127 9.09 -4.12 10.63
C GLU A 127 8.73 -5.53 11.12
N GLU A 128 8.77 -6.53 10.23
CA GLU A 128 8.52 -7.94 10.58
C GLU A 128 9.48 -8.46 11.65
N ALA A 129 10.76 -8.08 11.59
CA ALA A 129 11.74 -8.44 12.61
C ALA A 129 11.40 -7.82 13.98
N THR A 130 10.88 -6.59 13.99
CA THR A 130 10.43 -5.92 15.23
C THR A 130 9.17 -6.60 15.78
N LEU A 131 8.19 -6.92 14.93
CA LEU A 131 6.97 -7.62 15.30
C LEU A 131 7.28 -9.03 15.84
N SER A 132 8.20 -9.75 15.20
CA SER A 132 8.67 -11.06 15.65
C SER A 132 9.29 -11.01 17.05
N LYS A 133 10.11 -9.99 17.34
CA LYS A 133 10.69 -9.80 18.68
C LYS A 133 9.65 -9.43 19.73
N THR A 134 8.64 -8.65 19.35
CA THR A 134 7.60 -8.17 20.27
C THR A 134 6.57 -9.23 20.58
N PHE A 135 6.12 -9.99 19.58
CA PHE A 135 4.99 -10.92 19.72
C PHE A 135 5.41 -12.42 19.73
N GLY A 136 6.68 -12.74 19.43
CA GLY A 136 7.23 -14.09 19.53
C GLY A 136 6.42 -15.15 18.77
N THR A 137 5.92 -16.14 19.51
CA THR A 137 5.13 -17.26 18.94
C THR A 137 3.85 -16.82 18.26
N ALA A 138 3.16 -15.81 18.80
CA ALA A 138 1.93 -15.26 18.19
C ALA A 138 2.20 -14.70 16.79
N TRP A 139 3.35 -14.04 16.56
CA TRP A 139 3.77 -13.60 15.24
C TRP A 139 4.01 -14.78 14.30
N THR A 140 4.68 -15.83 14.79
CA THR A 140 4.97 -17.03 13.98
C THR A 140 3.69 -17.75 13.56
N GLU A 141 2.72 -17.89 14.45
CA GLU A 141 1.42 -18.47 14.16
C GLU A 141 0.63 -17.63 13.15
N TYR A 142 0.62 -16.30 13.34
CA TYR A 142 -0.01 -15.38 12.42
C TYR A 142 0.57 -15.50 11.01
N THR A 143 1.90 -15.45 10.85
CA THR A 143 2.54 -15.51 9.52
C THR A 143 2.25 -16.81 8.78
N ARG A 144 2.01 -17.93 9.50
CA ARG A 144 1.58 -19.20 8.91
C ARG A 144 0.11 -19.20 8.48
N SER A 145 -0.72 -18.42 9.13
CA SER A 145 -2.17 -18.33 8.86
C SER A 145 -2.53 -17.37 7.73
N VAL A 146 -1.64 -16.46 7.35
CA VAL A 146 -1.86 -15.48 6.27
C VAL A 146 -2.04 -16.20 4.95
N LYS A 147 -3.11 -15.87 4.21
CA LYS A 147 -3.48 -16.59 2.98
C LYS A 147 -2.55 -16.31 1.80
N ILE A 148 -2.03 -15.08 1.72
CA ILE A 148 -1.16 -14.62 0.62
C ILE A 148 0.11 -14.01 1.24
N PRO A 149 1.04 -14.87 1.73
CA PRO A 149 2.19 -14.40 2.51
C PRO A 149 3.26 -13.64 1.71
N TRP A 150 3.21 -13.71 0.37
CA TRP A 150 4.13 -13.01 -0.53
C TRP A 150 3.67 -11.61 -0.96
N LEU A 151 2.43 -11.19 -0.62
CA LEU A 151 1.89 -9.85 -0.83
C LEU A 151 2.01 -8.98 0.42
#